data_5aff438a42af792a29b0c322b9615966
#
_entry.id   5aff438a42af792a29b0c322b9615966
#
_cell.length_a   1.000
_cell.length_b   1.000
_cell.length_c   1.000
_cell.angle_alpha   90.00
_cell.angle_beta   90.00
_cell.angle_gamma   90.00
#
_symmetry.space_group_name_H-M   'P 1'
#
loop_
_entity.id
_entity.type
_entity.pdbx_description
1 polymer ?
#
loop_
_entity_poly.entity_id
_entity_poly.type
_entity_poly.pdbx_seq_one_letter_code
_entity_poly.pdbx_strand_id
1 'polypeptide(L)'
;RRHFHENPELSQQEWKTMDFIEETLHGWGISNVRVPRGGVFGMIDSGKDGWTVLMRADIDALPIEENPKNLACEKACLSKNHGVSHACGHDGHMAMLLTAAKILAAHKDEWEGKVLLMFEEAEEMGERGVGHLLSYLDEKKIHVDACYGTHMMYCLPAGKVAVMYDGVLAGAF
;
A
#
# COMPACT_ATOMS: atom_id res chain seq x y z
N ARG A 1 3.70 10.22 -3.67
CA ARG A 1 4.75 9.77 -2.79
C ARG A 1 5.19 10.86 -1.81
N ARG A 2 5.56 12.10 -2.28
CA ARG A 2 6.05 13.17 -1.39
C ARG A 2 5.08 13.52 -0.26
N HIS A 3 3.77 13.51 -0.53
CA HIS A 3 2.75 13.75 0.50
C HIS A 3 2.88 12.76 1.67
N PHE A 4 2.95 11.47 1.40
CA PHE A 4 3.14 10.44 2.42
C PHE A 4 4.49 10.58 3.13
N HIS A 5 5.55 10.79 2.37
CA HIS A 5 6.90 10.96 2.92
C HIS A 5 7.00 12.13 3.91
N GLU A 6 6.34 13.24 3.60
CA GLU A 6 6.31 14.44 4.45
C GLU A 6 5.39 14.32 5.67
N ASN A 7 4.41 13.41 5.64
CA ASN A 7 3.40 13.26 6.67
C ASN A 7 3.30 11.81 7.16
N PRO A 8 4.40 11.19 7.61
CA PRO A 8 4.39 9.80 8.05
C PRO A 8 3.63 9.65 9.36
N GLU A 9 2.91 8.54 9.51
CA GLU A 9 2.21 8.17 10.73
C GLU A 9 2.67 6.78 11.19
N LEU A 10 2.78 6.61 12.52
CA LEU A 10 3.20 5.34 13.11
C LEU A 10 2.12 4.27 12.99
N SER A 11 2.52 3.00 13.07
CA SER A 11 1.64 1.84 13.14
C SER A 11 0.49 2.06 14.13
N GLN A 12 -0.73 1.74 13.71
CA GLN A 12 -2.00 1.95 14.44
C GLN A 12 -2.39 3.43 14.66
N GLN A 13 -1.74 4.37 13.98
CA GLN A 13 -2.02 5.79 14.04
C GLN A 13 -2.14 6.42 12.63
N GLU A 14 -2.28 5.61 11.59
CA GLU A 14 -2.26 6.00 10.18
C GLU A 14 -3.58 6.63 9.71
N TRP A 15 -4.23 7.38 10.60
CA TRP A 15 -5.59 7.89 10.35
C TRP A 15 -5.66 8.86 9.17
N LYS A 16 -4.74 9.84 9.10
CA LYS A 16 -4.69 10.82 8.00
C LYS A 16 -4.20 10.18 6.70
N THR A 17 -3.33 9.19 6.80
CA THR A 17 -2.86 8.40 5.67
C THR A 17 -4.04 7.65 5.05
N MET A 18 -4.87 6.98 5.88
CA MET A 18 -6.08 6.31 5.42
C MET A 18 -7.10 7.30 4.86
N ASP A 19 -7.34 8.45 5.51
CA ASP A 19 -8.23 9.49 4.99
C ASP A 19 -7.81 9.92 3.59
N PHE A 20 -6.53 10.21 3.39
CA PHE A 20 -5.99 10.61 2.09
C PHE A 20 -6.13 9.53 1.01
N ILE A 21 -5.93 8.25 1.37
CA ILE A 21 -6.13 7.12 0.46
C ILE A 21 -7.60 7.02 0.06
N GLU A 22 -8.52 7.04 1.02
CA GLU A 22 -9.97 6.95 0.77
C GLU A 22 -10.47 8.11 -0.11
N GLU A 23 -10.07 9.35 0.20
CA GLU A 23 -10.43 10.53 -0.60
C GLU A 23 -9.87 10.42 -2.03
N THR A 24 -8.64 9.93 -2.17
CA THR A 24 -7.99 9.75 -3.47
C THR A 24 -8.73 8.70 -4.32
N LEU A 25 -9.04 7.55 -3.75
CA LEU A 25 -9.79 6.48 -4.42
C LEU A 25 -11.20 6.94 -4.79
N HIS A 26 -11.89 7.61 -3.85
CA HIS A 26 -13.22 8.18 -4.09
C HIS A 26 -13.19 9.20 -5.23
N GLY A 27 -12.19 10.08 -5.26
CA GLY A 27 -12.01 11.10 -6.32
C GLY A 27 -11.79 10.49 -7.71
N TRP A 28 -11.36 9.24 -7.80
CA TRP A 28 -11.23 8.49 -9.06
C TRP A 28 -12.44 7.56 -9.34
N GLY A 29 -13.49 7.62 -8.53
CA GLY A 29 -14.68 6.79 -8.67
C GLY A 29 -14.43 5.32 -8.29
N ILE A 30 -13.39 5.04 -7.49
CA ILE A 30 -13.10 3.70 -6.98
C ILE A 30 -13.80 3.53 -5.64
N SER A 31 -14.68 2.52 -5.55
CA SER A 31 -15.33 2.18 -4.29
C SER A 31 -14.29 1.71 -3.26
N ASN A 32 -14.42 2.17 -2.02
CA ASN A 32 -13.50 1.79 -0.97
C ASN A 32 -14.23 1.63 0.38
N VAL A 33 -13.58 0.95 1.31
CA VAL A 33 -14.06 0.73 2.66
C VAL A 33 -12.88 0.68 3.64
N ARG A 34 -13.02 1.37 4.77
CA ARG A 34 -12.09 1.26 5.89
C ARG A 34 -12.46 0.05 6.74
N VAL A 35 -11.49 -0.84 6.94
CA VAL A 35 -11.59 -1.97 7.85
C VAL A 35 -10.94 -1.55 9.17
N PRO A 36 -11.69 -1.45 10.27
CA PRO A 36 -11.11 -1.04 11.55
C PRO A 36 -9.92 -1.90 11.96
N ARG A 37 -8.80 -1.27 12.26
CA ARG A 37 -7.53 -1.91 12.65
C ARG A 37 -6.89 -2.77 11.55
N GLY A 38 -7.34 -2.65 10.32
CA GLY A 38 -6.81 -3.37 9.17
C GLY A 38 -6.26 -2.45 8.09
N GLY A 39 -6.94 -1.33 7.85
CA GLY A 39 -6.56 -0.39 6.81
C GLY A 39 -7.71 -0.11 5.83
N VAL A 40 -7.41 0.02 4.55
CA VAL A 40 -8.39 0.38 3.52
C VAL A 40 -8.39 -0.65 2.41
N PHE A 41 -9.58 -1.13 2.02
CA PHE A 41 -9.79 -1.79 0.74
C PHE A 41 -10.38 -0.84 -0.30
N GLY A 42 -9.84 -0.88 -1.53
CA GLY A 42 -10.50 -0.35 -2.72
C GLY A 42 -10.86 -1.49 -3.68
N MET A 43 -11.89 -1.31 -4.49
CA MET A 43 -12.27 -2.31 -5.50
C MET A 43 -12.48 -1.65 -6.86
N ILE A 44 -11.83 -2.20 -7.88
CA ILE A 44 -12.06 -1.86 -9.28
C ILE A 44 -12.66 -3.11 -9.94
N ASP A 45 -13.89 -2.97 -10.43
CA ASP A 45 -14.60 -4.03 -11.15
C ASP A 45 -14.69 -3.65 -12.63
N SER A 46 -14.18 -4.50 -13.51
CA SER A 46 -14.26 -4.29 -14.97
C SER A 46 -15.68 -4.45 -15.51
N GLY A 47 -16.56 -5.10 -14.72
CA GLY A 47 -17.91 -5.48 -15.16
C GLY A 47 -17.94 -6.75 -16.04
N LYS A 48 -16.79 -7.41 -16.21
CA LYS A 48 -16.67 -8.67 -16.95
C LYS A 48 -16.24 -9.78 -16.00
N ASP A 49 -16.63 -11.02 -16.28
CA ASP A 49 -16.17 -12.18 -15.51
C ASP A 49 -14.66 -12.37 -15.64
N GLY A 50 -14.02 -12.83 -14.57
CA GLY A 50 -12.60 -13.06 -14.54
C GLY A 50 -12.07 -13.19 -13.12
N TRP A 51 -10.75 -13.20 -12.97
CA TRP A 51 -10.08 -13.36 -11.69
C TRP A 51 -10.25 -12.12 -10.79
N THR A 52 -10.25 -12.36 -9.49
CA THR A 52 -10.06 -11.33 -8.48
C THR A 52 -8.59 -11.32 -8.07
N VAL A 53 -7.90 -10.26 -8.45
CA VAL A 53 -6.49 -10.05 -8.13
C VAL A 53 -6.38 -9.05 -6.98
N LEU A 54 -5.68 -9.44 -5.92
CA LEU A 54 -5.38 -8.54 -4.80
C LEU A 54 -4.00 -7.92 -5.00
N MET A 55 -3.92 -6.60 -4.88
CA MET A 55 -2.67 -5.84 -4.87
C MET A 55 -2.51 -5.14 -3.51
N ARG A 56 -1.35 -5.33 -2.86
CA ARG A 56 -1.08 -4.89 -1.49
C ARG A 56 -0.02 -3.79 -1.43
N ALA A 57 -0.27 -2.80 -0.55
CA ALA A 57 0.72 -1.87 -0.01
C ALA A 57 0.49 -1.70 1.50
N ASP A 58 1.56 -1.70 2.26
CA ASP A 58 1.60 -1.24 3.64
C ASP A 58 1.61 0.29 3.72
N ILE A 59 1.18 0.86 4.87
CA ILE A 59 0.99 2.31 4.95
C ILE A 59 1.63 2.98 6.15
N ASP A 60 2.13 2.22 7.12
CA ASP A 60 2.71 2.73 8.35
C ASP A 60 4.17 3.20 8.19
N ALA A 61 4.62 4.02 9.12
CA ALA A 61 5.98 4.52 9.22
C ALA A 61 6.65 4.05 10.51
N LEU A 62 7.96 4.20 10.57
CA LEU A 62 8.80 3.79 11.68
C LEU A 62 9.15 4.96 12.62
N PRO A 63 9.37 4.70 13.93
CA PRO A 63 9.83 5.70 14.89
C PRO A 63 11.35 5.95 14.71
N ILE A 64 11.71 6.44 13.53
CA ILE A 64 13.08 6.69 13.10
C ILE A 64 13.19 8.14 12.63
N GLU A 65 14.10 8.89 13.24
CA GLU A 65 14.42 10.26 12.79
C GLU A 65 15.05 10.21 11.39
N GLU A 66 14.50 11.00 10.48
CA GLU A 66 15.04 11.07 9.13
C GLU A 66 16.34 11.87 9.10
N ASN A 67 17.42 11.26 8.59
CA ASN A 67 18.68 11.96 8.37
C ASN A 67 18.60 12.79 7.06
N PRO A 68 18.65 14.13 7.11
CA PRO A 68 18.57 14.95 5.91
C PRO A 68 19.83 14.90 5.02
N LYS A 69 20.93 14.34 5.53
CA LYS A 69 22.27 14.37 4.91
C LYS A 69 22.83 13.01 4.54
N ASN A 70 22.01 11.95 4.52
CA ASN A 70 22.48 10.60 4.24
C ASN A 70 22.48 10.24 2.73
N LEU A 71 22.23 11.20 1.84
CA LEU A 71 22.33 11.04 0.39
C LEU A 71 23.44 11.93 -0.18
N ALA A 72 23.97 11.57 -1.34
CA ALA A 72 24.92 12.38 -2.08
C ALA A 72 24.33 13.65 -2.68
N CYS A 73 22.99 13.77 -2.73
CA CYS A 73 22.26 14.93 -3.21
C CYS A 73 21.28 15.43 -2.15
N GLU A 74 20.81 16.67 -2.31
CA GLU A 74 19.74 17.22 -1.49
C GLU A 74 18.45 16.40 -1.65
N LYS A 75 17.78 16.10 -0.53
CA LYS A 75 16.49 15.42 -0.55
C LYS A 75 15.39 16.34 -1.04
N ALA A 76 14.56 15.86 -1.94
CA ALA A 76 13.44 16.62 -2.51
C ALA A 76 12.32 16.92 -1.49
N CYS A 77 12.23 16.14 -0.41
CA CYS A 77 11.32 16.33 0.71
C CYS A 77 11.88 15.59 1.93
N LEU A 78 11.45 16.01 3.10
CA LEU A 78 11.78 15.41 4.40
C LEU A 78 10.49 15.18 5.18
N SER A 79 10.53 14.27 6.13
CA SER A 79 9.46 14.12 7.11
C SER A 79 9.24 15.45 7.88
N LYS A 80 7.98 15.81 8.06
CA LYS A 80 7.55 16.93 8.90
C LYS A 80 7.24 16.49 10.33
N ASN A 81 7.20 15.18 10.58
CA ASN A 81 6.95 14.58 11.88
C ASN A 81 8.28 14.16 12.51
N HIS A 82 8.73 14.94 13.49
CA HIS A 82 10.00 14.69 14.19
C HIS A 82 10.02 13.28 14.81
N GLY A 83 11.10 12.54 14.61
CA GLY A 83 11.25 11.18 15.12
C GLY A 83 10.51 10.10 14.33
N VAL A 84 9.82 10.45 13.22
CA VAL A 84 9.05 9.48 12.42
C VAL A 84 9.41 9.62 10.95
N SER A 85 9.64 8.50 10.26
CA SER A 85 9.89 8.50 8.82
C SER A 85 9.50 7.19 8.14
N HIS A 86 9.22 7.25 6.84
CA HIS A 86 9.03 6.06 6.01
C HIS A 86 10.38 5.40 5.64
N ALA A 87 11.09 4.90 6.66
CA ALA A 87 12.42 4.31 6.48
C ALA A 87 12.37 2.95 5.75
N CYS A 88 11.24 2.24 5.81
CA CYS A 88 11.02 0.98 5.06
C CYS A 88 10.53 1.21 3.62
N GLY A 89 10.11 2.44 3.27
CA GLY A 89 9.70 2.79 1.90
C GLY A 89 8.22 2.66 1.60
N HIS A 90 7.36 2.53 2.63
CA HIS A 90 5.91 2.39 2.47
C HIS A 90 5.25 3.58 1.76
N ASP A 91 5.83 4.78 1.84
CA ASP A 91 5.44 5.95 1.03
C ASP A 91 5.53 5.68 -0.49
N GLY A 92 6.53 4.88 -0.89
CA GLY A 92 6.69 4.40 -2.27
C GLY A 92 5.68 3.32 -2.63
N HIS A 93 5.42 2.38 -1.70
CA HIS A 93 4.45 1.30 -1.91
C HIS A 93 3.04 1.85 -2.14
N MET A 94 2.59 2.76 -1.27
CA MET A 94 1.30 3.46 -1.44
C MET A 94 1.21 4.20 -2.78
N ALA A 95 2.27 4.92 -3.14
CA ALA A 95 2.30 5.67 -4.39
C ALA A 95 2.23 4.77 -5.63
N MET A 96 2.91 3.62 -5.59
CA MET A 96 2.85 2.61 -6.67
C MET A 96 1.45 2.03 -6.79
N LEU A 97 0.84 1.59 -5.67
CA LEU A 97 -0.49 0.99 -5.68
C LEU A 97 -1.57 1.99 -6.12
N LEU A 98 -1.55 3.23 -5.62
CA LEU A 98 -2.47 4.29 -6.07
C LEU A 98 -2.29 4.62 -7.55
N THR A 99 -1.04 4.63 -8.06
CA THR A 99 -0.79 4.88 -9.49
C THR A 99 -1.35 3.73 -10.35
N ALA A 100 -1.12 2.48 -9.95
CA ALA A 100 -1.70 1.32 -10.61
C ALA A 100 -3.24 1.37 -10.59
N ALA A 101 -3.83 1.69 -9.44
CA ALA A 101 -5.27 1.83 -9.30
C ALA A 101 -5.86 2.87 -10.26
N LYS A 102 -5.21 4.04 -10.37
CA LYS A 102 -5.65 5.10 -11.29
C LYS A 102 -5.63 4.64 -12.75
N ILE A 103 -4.56 3.95 -13.16
CA ILE A 103 -4.42 3.44 -14.53
C ILE A 103 -5.46 2.36 -14.80
N LEU A 104 -5.58 1.36 -13.91
CA LEU A 104 -6.54 0.27 -14.06
C LEU A 104 -8.00 0.77 -14.09
N ALA A 105 -8.34 1.75 -13.27
CA ALA A 105 -9.67 2.34 -13.26
C ALA A 105 -9.98 3.11 -14.56
N ALA A 106 -8.98 3.76 -15.16
CA ALA A 106 -9.13 4.49 -16.42
C ALA A 106 -9.27 3.57 -17.64
N HIS A 107 -8.79 2.32 -17.55
CA HIS A 107 -8.71 1.34 -18.63
C HIS A 107 -9.54 0.07 -18.36
N LYS A 108 -10.68 0.20 -17.68
CA LYS A 108 -11.55 -0.94 -17.29
C LYS A 108 -12.02 -1.79 -18.47
N ASP A 109 -12.15 -1.23 -19.63
CA ASP A 109 -12.57 -1.86 -20.86
C ASP A 109 -11.49 -2.79 -21.47
N GLU A 110 -10.24 -2.63 -21.08
CA GLU A 110 -9.08 -3.35 -21.62
C GLU A 110 -8.74 -4.64 -20.87
N TRP A 111 -9.42 -4.94 -19.74
CA TRP A 111 -9.16 -6.12 -18.93
C TRP A 111 -10.45 -6.73 -18.38
N GLU A 112 -10.36 -7.90 -17.72
CA GLU A 112 -11.47 -8.70 -17.21
C GLU A 112 -11.27 -9.03 -15.72
N GLY A 113 -12.38 -9.24 -14.98
CA GLY A 113 -12.34 -9.57 -13.56
C GLY A 113 -12.32 -8.35 -12.64
N LYS A 114 -11.71 -8.53 -11.47
CA LYS A 114 -11.69 -7.53 -10.40
C LYS A 114 -10.28 -7.31 -9.86
N VAL A 115 -9.97 -6.07 -9.47
CA VAL A 115 -8.75 -5.74 -8.74
C VAL A 115 -9.15 -5.21 -7.36
N LEU A 116 -8.68 -5.90 -6.33
CA LEU A 116 -8.82 -5.52 -4.94
C LEU A 116 -7.53 -4.84 -4.49
N LEU A 117 -7.65 -3.60 -4.05
CA LEU A 117 -6.53 -2.78 -3.57
C LEU A 117 -6.51 -2.87 -2.05
N MET A 118 -5.45 -3.38 -1.47
CA MET A 118 -5.29 -3.54 -0.03
C MET A 118 -4.21 -2.58 0.48
N PHE A 119 -4.61 -1.60 1.28
CA PHE A 119 -3.73 -0.69 2.01
C PHE A 119 -3.72 -1.11 3.47
N GLU A 120 -2.65 -1.73 3.91
CA GLU A 120 -2.54 -2.40 5.21
C GLU A 120 -1.93 -1.49 6.26
N GLU A 121 -2.64 -1.27 7.40
CA GLU A 121 -2.07 -0.60 8.57
C GLU A 121 -1.22 -1.54 9.42
N ALA A 122 -0.27 -0.96 10.17
CA ALA A 122 0.51 -1.62 11.21
C ALA A 122 1.31 -2.86 10.75
N GLU A 123 1.86 -2.84 9.53
CA GLU A 123 2.69 -3.92 9.00
C GLU A 123 3.94 -4.14 9.86
N GLU A 124 4.58 -3.06 10.31
CA GLU A 124 5.80 -3.09 11.12
C GLU A 124 5.59 -3.65 12.56
N MET A 125 4.34 -3.91 12.92
CA MET A 125 3.96 -4.55 14.19
C MET A 125 3.57 -6.03 14.04
N GLY A 126 3.86 -6.63 12.88
CA GLY A 126 3.53 -8.02 12.55
C GLY A 126 2.07 -8.19 12.12
N GLU A 127 1.45 -9.32 12.45
CA GLU A 127 0.14 -9.74 11.90
C GLU A 127 -1.07 -8.86 12.30
N ARG A 128 -0.88 -7.67 12.85
CA ARG A 128 -1.98 -6.89 13.43
C ARG A 128 -2.94 -6.33 12.40
N GLY A 129 -2.41 -5.70 11.34
CA GLY A 129 -3.23 -5.12 10.27
C GLY A 129 -3.83 -6.19 9.37
N VAL A 130 -2.98 -7.07 8.83
CA VAL A 130 -3.38 -8.09 7.87
C VAL A 130 -4.44 -9.05 8.41
N GLY A 131 -4.39 -9.43 9.69
CA GLY A 131 -5.38 -10.33 10.30
C GLY A 131 -6.81 -9.79 10.23
N HIS A 132 -7.00 -8.47 10.43
CA HIS A 132 -8.32 -7.83 10.31
C HIS A 132 -8.78 -7.75 8.85
N LEU A 133 -7.86 -7.52 7.91
CA LEU A 133 -8.15 -7.48 6.48
C LEU A 133 -8.55 -8.86 5.96
N LEU A 134 -7.84 -9.93 6.34
CA LEU A 134 -8.20 -11.30 5.97
C LEU A 134 -9.55 -11.71 6.55
N SER A 135 -9.82 -11.39 7.83
CA SER A 135 -11.12 -11.63 8.45
C SER A 135 -12.26 -10.92 7.69
N TYR A 136 -12.01 -9.69 7.22
CA TYR A 136 -12.99 -8.97 6.40
C TYR A 136 -13.28 -9.68 5.07
N LEU A 137 -12.24 -10.20 4.39
CA LEU A 137 -12.43 -10.97 3.14
C LEU A 137 -13.28 -12.22 3.39
N ASP A 138 -13.00 -12.95 4.47
CA ASP A 138 -13.74 -14.15 4.87
C ASP A 138 -15.21 -13.83 5.20
N GLU A 139 -15.47 -12.80 6.01
CA GLU A 139 -16.82 -12.35 6.36
C GLU A 139 -17.64 -11.94 5.12
N LYS A 140 -17.01 -11.25 4.18
CA LYS A 140 -17.62 -10.82 2.92
C LYS A 140 -17.65 -11.91 1.85
N LYS A 141 -17.03 -13.07 2.11
CA LYS A 141 -16.88 -14.19 1.17
C LYS A 141 -16.25 -13.75 -0.15
N ILE A 142 -15.26 -12.86 -0.07
CA ILE A 142 -14.50 -12.40 -1.23
C ILE A 142 -13.40 -13.41 -1.50
N HIS A 143 -13.48 -14.10 -2.63
CA HIS A 143 -12.43 -14.99 -3.10
C HIS A 143 -11.35 -14.18 -3.83
N VAL A 144 -10.08 -14.52 -3.59
CA VAL A 144 -8.92 -13.93 -4.26
C VAL A 144 -8.19 -15.03 -5.00
N ASP A 145 -8.04 -14.88 -6.32
CA ASP A 145 -7.37 -15.86 -7.18
C ASP A 145 -5.85 -15.70 -7.21
N ALA A 146 -5.36 -14.47 -7.08
CA ALA A 146 -3.93 -14.15 -7.04
C ALA A 146 -3.68 -12.91 -6.18
N CYS A 147 -2.50 -12.87 -5.52
CA CYS A 147 -2.07 -11.75 -4.70
C CYS A 147 -0.68 -11.27 -5.12
N TYR A 148 -0.52 -9.94 -5.21
CA TYR A 148 0.75 -9.30 -5.52
C TYR A 148 1.05 -8.18 -4.54
N GLY A 149 2.30 -8.14 -4.06
CA GLY A 149 2.87 -7.04 -3.29
C GLY A 149 4.20 -6.61 -3.88
N THR A 150 4.53 -5.35 -3.75
CA THR A 150 5.84 -4.82 -4.15
C THR A 150 6.53 -4.24 -2.93
N HIS A 151 7.86 -4.40 -2.86
CA HIS A 151 8.66 -3.80 -1.80
C HIS A 151 9.82 -2.99 -2.39
N MET A 152 10.08 -1.80 -1.84
CA MET A 152 11.24 -0.98 -2.19
C MET A 152 12.50 -1.62 -1.63
N MET A 153 13.49 -1.86 -2.49
CA MET A 153 14.74 -2.54 -2.09
C MET A 153 15.95 -1.63 -2.32
N TYR A 154 16.64 -1.27 -1.24
CA TYR A 154 17.83 -0.41 -1.29
C TYR A 154 19.00 -1.01 -2.08
N CYS A 155 19.08 -2.34 -2.17
CA CYS A 155 20.15 -3.05 -2.88
C CYS A 155 19.93 -3.20 -4.38
N LEU A 156 18.72 -2.85 -4.90
CA LEU A 156 18.44 -2.89 -6.32
C LEU A 156 18.74 -1.52 -6.97
N PRO A 157 19.46 -1.49 -8.11
CA PRO A 157 19.63 -0.26 -8.88
C PRO A 157 18.28 0.31 -9.32
N ALA A 158 18.18 1.65 -9.39
CA ALA A 158 16.99 2.31 -9.88
C ALA A 158 16.60 1.80 -11.29
N GLY A 159 15.31 1.58 -11.51
CA GLY A 159 14.78 1.04 -12.76
C GLY A 159 14.90 -0.48 -12.92
N LYS A 160 15.36 -1.20 -11.89
CA LYS A 160 15.36 -2.66 -11.85
C LYS A 160 14.23 -3.18 -10.98
N VAL A 161 13.68 -4.32 -11.38
CA VAL A 161 12.68 -5.08 -10.62
C VAL A 161 13.22 -6.50 -10.44
N ALA A 162 13.10 -7.03 -9.23
CA ALA A 162 13.35 -8.44 -8.95
C ALA A 162 12.01 -9.13 -8.66
N VAL A 163 11.83 -10.33 -9.18
CA VAL A 163 10.64 -11.14 -8.93
C VAL A 163 11.07 -12.36 -8.11
N MET A 164 10.37 -12.60 -7.01
CA MET A 164 10.54 -13.80 -6.19
C MET A 164 9.63 -14.89 -6.73
N TYR A 165 10.20 -16.02 -7.14
CA TYR A 165 9.44 -17.17 -7.64
C TYR A 165 9.12 -18.18 -6.55
N ASP A 166 10.01 -18.32 -5.56
CA ASP A 166 9.89 -19.30 -4.48
C ASP A 166 10.11 -18.61 -3.13
N GLY A 167 9.03 -18.34 -2.40
CA GLY A 167 9.08 -17.76 -1.07
C GLY A 167 8.67 -16.29 -0.99
N VAL A 168 8.76 -15.76 0.21
CA VAL A 168 8.48 -14.37 0.56
C VAL A 168 9.76 -13.66 1.02
N LEU A 169 9.77 -12.32 0.94
CA LEU A 169 10.94 -11.52 1.37
C LEU A 169 11.17 -11.60 2.88
N ALA A 170 10.10 -11.68 3.65
CA ALA A 170 10.11 -11.83 5.10
C ALA A 170 8.87 -12.59 5.55
N GLY A 171 8.96 -13.24 6.71
CA GLY A 171 7.84 -13.90 7.38
C GLY A 171 7.86 -13.54 8.86
N ALA A 172 6.68 -13.35 9.45
CA ALA A 172 6.51 -13.26 10.89
C ALA A 172 6.31 -14.68 11.44
N PHE A 173 6.97 -15.03 12.56
CA PHE A 173 6.85 -16.28 13.27
C PHE A 173 6.31 -16.04 14.67
#